data_5e72e2f7c22362b5baa91781f7bba6dd
#
_entry.id   5e72e2f7c22362b5baa91781f7bba6dd
#
_cell.length_a   1.000
_cell.length_b   1.000
_cell.length_c   1.000
_cell.angle_alpha   90.00
_cell.angle_beta   90.00
_cell.angle_gamma   90.00
#
_symmetry.space_group_name_H-M   'P 1'
#
loop_
_entity.id
_entity.type
_entity.pdbx_description
1 polymer ?
#
loop_
_entity_poly.entity_id
_entity_poly.type
_entity_poly.pdbx_seq_one_letter_code
_entity_poly.pdbx_strand_id
1 'polypeptide(L)'
;MLKKLRVVISLLFFIPITLYFLDFRGVLPQQFHWLAKIQLVPALLSLNLIILTIIVGITFLFGRIYCSSVCPLGIFQDIVSWVSKQINKKKKFKFSTAKNILRWSVLGITVITFFLGFSFLTGFFDPYSIYGRMATHLFKPVYMEGNNLLAGIFNAAGFHSLYKVQIYLLSIGTFLITLAMMLIIGYLAWKKGRLYCNTICPVGTTLGFLSKYSLFKIRFDQEQCNSCGLCSMNCKSSCIDAKEKTIDYSRCVNCFNCMEACKRNGLKFATASALQRKNTENQTTTDIDNNKRRFLSTLAVSSLAVAVMPQEGIKINGFHKVKRETPVSPPGSKSAENLMSACTSCHLCV
;
A
#
# COMPACT_ATOMS: atom_id res chain seq x y z
N MET A 1 9.87 4.91 19.68
CA MET A 1 8.85 3.89 19.93
C MET A 1 7.92 3.66 18.72
N LEU A 2 7.27 4.71 18.18
CA LEU A 2 6.32 4.62 17.04
C LEU A 2 6.90 3.99 15.76
N LYS A 3 8.16 4.30 15.40
CA LYS A 3 8.81 3.67 14.24
C LYS A 3 8.98 2.17 14.41
N LYS A 4 9.43 1.71 15.58
CA LYS A 4 9.60 0.27 15.87
C LYS A 4 8.28 -0.47 15.77
N LEU A 5 7.21 0.07 16.40
CA LEU A 5 5.87 -0.48 16.31
C LEU A 5 5.38 -0.59 14.86
N ARG A 6 5.54 0.48 14.05
CA ARG A 6 5.17 0.45 12.63
C ARG A 6 5.94 -0.64 11.86
N VAL A 7 7.25 -0.80 12.12
CA VAL A 7 8.07 -1.82 11.44
C VAL A 7 7.57 -3.22 11.79
N VAL A 8 7.27 -3.49 13.05
CA VAL A 8 6.70 -4.78 13.48
C VAL A 8 5.38 -5.05 12.76
N ILE A 9 4.46 -4.07 12.76
CA ILE A 9 3.17 -4.20 12.04
C ILE A 9 3.41 -4.45 10.54
N SER A 10 4.35 -3.72 9.92
CA SER A 10 4.63 -3.90 8.49
C SER A 10 5.17 -5.29 8.16
N LEU A 11 6.00 -5.88 9.01
CA LEU A 11 6.50 -7.24 8.84
C LEU A 11 5.40 -8.28 9.06
N LEU A 12 4.51 -8.03 10.05
CA LEU A 12 3.36 -8.89 10.33
C LEU A 12 2.39 -9.01 9.13
N PHE A 13 2.24 -7.96 8.32
CA PHE A 13 1.44 -8.01 7.09
C PHE A 13 2.24 -8.48 5.87
N PHE A 14 3.49 -8.03 5.74
CA PHE A 14 4.30 -8.30 4.56
C PHE A 14 4.67 -9.77 4.41
N ILE A 15 5.10 -10.42 5.51
CA ILE A 15 5.53 -11.82 5.47
C ILE A 15 4.38 -12.76 5.09
N PRO A 16 3.19 -12.70 5.73
CA PRO A 16 2.08 -13.58 5.35
C PRO A 16 1.56 -13.31 3.94
N ILE A 17 1.49 -12.05 3.49
CA ILE A 17 1.10 -11.72 2.11
C ILE A 17 2.11 -12.29 1.11
N THR A 18 3.40 -12.18 1.40
CA THR A 18 4.43 -12.76 0.53
C THR A 18 4.35 -14.27 0.49
N LEU A 19 4.20 -14.93 1.64
CA LEU A 19 4.02 -16.38 1.72
C LEU A 19 2.76 -16.85 0.98
N TYR A 20 1.66 -16.08 1.07
CA TYR A 20 0.44 -16.37 0.34
C TYR A 20 0.66 -16.42 -1.19
N PHE A 21 1.44 -15.48 -1.74
CA PHE A 21 1.79 -15.51 -3.17
C PHE A 21 2.80 -16.60 -3.53
N LEU A 22 3.67 -16.99 -2.60
CA LEU A 22 4.69 -18.02 -2.81
C LEU A 22 4.15 -19.44 -2.62
N ASP A 23 2.99 -19.58 -1.97
CA ASP A 23 2.42 -20.91 -1.71
C ASP A 23 2.11 -21.64 -3.02
N PHE A 24 2.81 -22.74 -3.26
CA PHE A 24 2.61 -23.64 -4.39
C PHE A 24 2.06 -24.99 -3.95
N ARG A 25 2.02 -25.26 -2.64
CA ARG A 25 1.55 -26.52 -2.07
C ARG A 25 0.13 -26.44 -1.55
N GLY A 26 -0.45 -25.23 -1.43
CA GLY A 26 -1.75 -25.03 -0.80
C GLY A 26 -1.75 -25.35 0.70
N VAL A 27 -0.57 -25.22 1.35
CA VAL A 27 -0.40 -25.50 2.78
C VAL A 27 -0.98 -24.39 3.64
N LEU A 28 -1.03 -23.18 3.11
CA LEU A 28 -1.57 -22.05 3.87
C LEU A 28 -3.08 -22.20 4.07
N PRO A 29 -3.57 -22.13 5.31
CA PRO A 29 -4.99 -22.21 5.60
C PRO A 29 -5.79 -21.18 4.80
N GLN A 30 -6.98 -21.56 4.34
CA GLN A 30 -7.91 -20.66 3.62
C GLN A 30 -8.18 -19.35 4.38
N GLN A 31 -7.95 -19.35 5.69
CA GLN A 31 -8.04 -18.18 6.55
C GLN A 31 -7.11 -17.04 6.12
N PHE A 32 -5.98 -17.31 5.44
CA PHE A 32 -5.08 -16.27 4.95
C PHE A 32 -5.61 -15.50 3.73
N HIS A 33 -6.67 -15.99 3.05
CA HIS A 33 -7.33 -15.26 1.96
C HIS A 33 -7.86 -13.87 2.37
N TRP A 34 -8.19 -13.69 3.66
CA TRP A 34 -8.64 -12.37 4.15
C TRP A 34 -7.55 -11.29 4.01
N LEU A 35 -6.26 -11.66 4.04
CA LEU A 35 -5.15 -10.72 3.83
C LEU A 35 -5.17 -10.07 2.45
N ALA A 36 -5.58 -10.82 1.42
CA ALA A 36 -5.81 -10.29 0.08
C ALA A 36 -7.01 -9.33 0.07
N LYS A 37 -8.09 -9.69 0.76
CA LYS A 37 -9.34 -8.91 0.82
C LYS A 37 -9.20 -7.59 1.60
N ILE A 38 -8.25 -7.48 2.52
CA ILE A 38 -7.94 -6.23 3.25
C ILE A 38 -7.27 -5.18 2.36
N GLN A 39 -6.73 -5.56 1.21
CA GLN A 39 -6.10 -4.61 0.31
C GLN A 39 -7.15 -3.70 -0.33
N LEU A 40 -6.81 -2.39 -0.50
CA LEU A 40 -7.77 -1.36 -0.89
C LEU A 40 -8.45 -1.67 -2.24
N VAL A 41 -7.68 -2.07 -3.25
CA VAL A 41 -8.26 -2.33 -4.59
C VAL A 41 -9.07 -3.63 -4.62
N PRO A 42 -8.62 -4.77 -4.10
CA PRO A 42 -9.47 -5.95 -3.93
C PRO A 42 -10.74 -5.68 -3.09
N ALA A 43 -10.63 -4.89 -2.00
CA ALA A 43 -11.79 -4.50 -1.19
C ALA A 43 -12.78 -3.64 -1.98
N LEU A 44 -12.29 -2.74 -2.84
CA LEU A 44 -13.11 -1.92 -3.73
C LEU A 44 -13.82 -2.78 -4.79
N LEU A 45 -13.11 -3.71 -5.42
CA LEU A 45 -13.66 -4.61 -6.44
C LEU A 45 -14.70 -5.58 -5.87
N SER A 46 -14.46 -6.08 -4.65
CA SER A 46 -15.42 -6.96 -3.95
C SER A 46 -16.56 -6.19 -3.26
N LEU A 47 -16.62 -4.85 -3.41
CA LEU A 47 -17.59 -3.95 -2.76
C LEU A 47 -17.68 -4.18 -1.23
N ASN A 48 -16.56 -4.54 -0.60
CA ASN A 48 -16.52 -4.75 0.84
C ASN A 48 -16.47 -3.41 1.57
N LEU A 49 -17.65 -2.83 1.82
CA LEU A 49 -17.81 -1.51 2.43
C LEU A 49 -17.20 -1.44 3.83
N ILE A 50 -17.21 -2.54 4.59
CA ILE A 50 -16.66 -2.56 5.95
C ILE A 50 -15.15 -2.30 5.91
N ILE A 51 -14.41 -3.04 5.09
CA ILE A 51 -12.96 -2.90 4.97
C ILE A 51 -12.61 -1.52 4.41
N LEU A 52 -13.38 -1.06 3.40
CA LEU A 52 -13.18 0.24 2.80
C LEU A 52 -13.36 1.37 3.84
N THR A 53 -14.42 1.30 4.64
CA THR A 53 -14.71 2.26 5.71
C THR A 53 -13.60 2.24 6.77
N ILE A 54 -13.08 1.07 7.15
CA ILE A 54 -11.97 0.95 8.09
C ILE A 54 -10.70 1.61 7.52
N ILE A 55 -10.35 1.35 6.25
CA ILE A 55 -9.14 1.95 5.63
C ILE A 55 -9.28 3.47 5.53
N VAL A 56 -10.44 3.96 5.12
CA VAL A 56 -10.74 5.40 5.03
C VAL A 56 -10.71 6.03 6.42
N GLY A 57 -11.33 5.39 7.42
CA GLY A 57 -11.36 5.85 8.80
C GLY A 57 -9.95 5.93 9.42
N ILE A 58 -9.14 4.89 9.26
CA ILE A 58 -7.74 4.88 9.71
C ILE A 58 -6.94 5.97 8.99
N THR A 59 -7.18 6.17 7.69
CA THR A 59 -6.50 7.23 6.93
C THR A 59 -6.92 8.62 7.40
N PHE A 60 -8.16 8.82 7.75
CA PHE A 60 -8.66 10.07 8.30
C PHE A 60 -8.13 10.35 9.71
N LEU A 61 -7.97 9.31 10.53
CA LEU A 61 -7.40 9.44 11.88
C LEU A 61 -5.88 9.67 11.82
N PHE A 62 -5.16 8.79 11.17
CA PHE A 62 -3.70 8.68 11.26
C PHE A 62 -2.96 9.01 9.95
N GLY A 63 -3.66 9.46 8.91
CA GLY A 63 -3.07 9.69 7.59
C GLY A 63 -2.70 8.39 6.87
N ARG A 64 -1.78 8.45 5.91
CA ARG A 64 -1.43 7.35 5.00
C ARG A 64 -0.65 6.19 5.65
N ILE A 65 -1.05 5.77 6.85
CA ILE A 65 -0.35 4.70 7.57
C ILE A 65 -0.54 3.35 6.86
N TYR A 66 -1.67 3.14 6.17
CA TYR A 66 -1.92 1.98 5.32
C TYR A 66 -0.77 1.74 4.32
N CYS A 67 -0.33 2.79 3.60
CA CYS A 67 0.76 2.68 2.63
C CYS A 67 2.11 2.32 3.25
N SER A 68 2.30 2.51 4.55
CA SER A 68 3.56 2.21 5.24
C SER A 68 3.55 0.92 6.04
N SER A 69 2.37 0.37 6.32
CA SER A 69 2.24 -0.78 7.24
C SER A 69 1.53 -1.98 6.62
N VAL A 70 0.61 -1.77 5.68
CA VAL A 70 -0.22 -2.85 5.11
C VAL A 70 0.11 -3.11 3.64
N CYS A 71 0.33 -2.05 2.84
CA CYS A 71 0.58 -2.19 1.41
C CYS A 71 1.93 -2.88 1.12
N PRO A 72 1.95 -4.06 0.47
CA PRO A 72 3.19 -4.84 0.28
C PRO A 72 4.18 -4.14 -0.64
N LEU A 73 3.73 -3.46 -1.70
CA LEU A 73 4.60 -2.71 -2.58
C LEU A 73 5.25 -1.52 -1.86
N GLY A 74 4.51 -0.87 -0.94
CA GLY A 74 5.05 0.21 -0.12
C GLY A 74 6.15 -0.28 0.82
N ILE A 75 5.97 -1.47 1.40
CA ILE A 75 6.97 -2.09 2.29
C ILE A 75 8.19 -2.54 1.48
N PHE A 76 7.99 -3.12 0.29
CA PHE A 76 9.07 -3.48 -0.63
C PHE A 76 9.96 -2.26 -0.97
N GLN A 77 9.36 -1.11 -1.31
CA GLN A 77 10.12 0.13 -1.54
C GLN A 77 10.88 0.60 -0.28
N ASP A 78 10.31 0.38 0.92
CA ASP A 78 10.99 0.69 2.17
C ASP A 78 12.21 -0.19 2.40
N ILE A 79 12.12 -1.49 2.08
CA ILE A 79 13.24 -2.44 2.17
C ILE A 79 14.35 -2.01 1.20
N VAL A 80 14.03 -1.79 -0.08
CA VAL A 80 15.00 -1.35 -1.10
C VAL A 80 15.67 -0.03 -0.69
N SER A 81 14.88 0.93 -0.20
CA SER A 81 15.40 2.21 0.29
C SER A 81 16.29 2.07 1.52
N TRP A 82 16.00 1.12 2.40
CA TRP A 82 16.81 0.82 3.58
C TRP A 82 18.15 0.18 3.16
N VAL A 83 18.13 -0.84 2.30
CA VAL A 83 19.34 -1.48 1.74
C VAL A 83 20.21 -0.43 1.04
N SER A 84 19.61 0.44 0.22
CA SER A 84 20.33 1.53 -0.45
C SER A 84 21.02 2.49 0.53
N LYS A 85 20.47 2.71 1.72
CA LYS A 85 21.10 3.52 2.77
C LYS A 85 22.22 2.79 3.49
N GLN A 86 22.12 1.47 3.65
CA GLN A 86 23.19 0.67 4.26
C GLN A 86 24.43 0.63 3.37
N ILE A 87 24.23 0.43 2.06
CA ILE A 87 25.32 0.41 1.08
C ILE A 87 25.91 1.81 0.93
N ASN A 88 25.07 2.83 0.80
CA ASN A 88 25.51 4.20 0.61
C ASN A 88 25.19 5.06 1.84
N LYS A 89 26.05 5.01 2.87
CA LYS A 89 25.87 5.72 4.15
C LYS A 89 25.76 7.24 4.01
N LYS A 90 26.31 7.83 2.93
CA LYS A 90 26.22 9.28 2.63
C LYS A 90 24.91 9.68 1.98
N LYS A 91 24.02 8.74 1.66
CA LYS A 91 22.76 9.02 0.96
C LYS A 91 21.81 9.85 1.82
N LYS A 92 21.41 10.99 1.26
CA LYS A 92 20.45 11.92 1.86
C LYS A 92 19.30 12.15 0.89
N PHE A 93 18.07 12.09 1.39
CA PHE A 93 16.92 12.51 0.61
C PHE A 93 16.87 14.04 0.58
N LYS A 94 16.32 14.61 -0.49
CA LYS A 94 16.08 16.05 -0.63
C LYS A 94 14.57 16.28 -0.74
N PHE A 95 14.12 17.39 -0.23
CA PHE A 95 12.74 17.85 -0.49
C PHE A 95 12.53 18.00 -1.98
N SER A 96 11.36 17.63 -2.45
CA SER A 96 10.92 17.86 -3.83
C SER A 96 9.46 18.30 -3.82
N THR A 97 9.09 19.17 -4.74
CA THR A 97 7.69 19.59 -4.92
C THR A 97 6.81 18.45 -5.43
N ALA A 98 5.53 18.48 -5.10
CA ALA A 98 4.58 17.48 -5.55
C ALA A 98 4.29 17.63 -7.05
N LYS A 99 4.38 16.53 -7.81
CA LYS A 99 3.98 16.49 -9.22
C LYS A 99 2.47 16.24 -9.33
N ASN A 100 1.67 17.26 -8.99
CA ASN A 100 0.23 17.12 -8.88
C ASN A 100 -0.43 16.73 -10.21
N ILE A 101 0.00 17.31 -11.33
CA ILE A 101 -0.54 16.99 -12.66
C ILE A 101 -0.41 15.49 -12.93
N LEU A 102 0.78 14.92 -12.76
CA LEU A 102 1.01 13.49 -12.99
C LEU A 102 0.16 12.61 -12.07
N ARG A 103 0.02 12.98 -10.79
CA ARG A 103 -0.79 12.23 -9.81
C ARG A 103 -2.25 12.15 -10.22
N TRP A 104 -2.84 13.30 -10.56
CA TRP A 104 -4.25 13.38 -10.90
C TRP A 104 -4.55 12.80 -12.29
N SER A 105 -3.61 12.94 -13.27
CA SER A 105 -3.75 12.31 -14.59
C SER A 105 -3.75 10.79 -14.49
N VAL A 106 -2.80 10.20 -13.75
CA VAL A 106 -2.77 8.74 -13.58
C VAL A 106 -4.01 8.24 -12.83
N LEU A 107 -4.45 8.95 -11.79
CA LEU A 107 -5.69 8.60 -11.09
C LEU A 107 -6.89 8.67 -12.04
N GLY A 108 -7.01 9.74 -12.82
CA GLY A 108 -8.10 9.90 -13.81
C GLY A 108 -8.11 8.79 -14.85
N ILE A 109 -6.94 8.47 -15.43
CA ILE A 109 -6.79 7.34 -16.35
C ILE A 109 -7.21 6.03 -15.69
N THR A 110 -6.77 5.76 -14.46
CA THR A 110 -7.12 4.54 -13.74
C THR A 110 -8.63 4.44 -13.48
N VAL A 111 -9.27 5.54 -13.11
CA VAL A 111 -10.74 5.59 -12.91
C VAL A 111 -11.47 5.37 -14.21
N ILE A 112 -11.07 6.05 -15.29
CA ILE A 112 -11.69 5.89 -16.62
C ILE A 112 -11.54 4.44 -17.11
N THR A 113 -10.35 3.85 -17.03
CA THR A 113 -10.11 2.45 -17.45
C THR A 113 -10.90 1.46 -16.61
N PHE A 114 -11.11 1.75 -15.32
CA PHE A 114 -11.95 0.95 -14.45
C PHE A 114 -13.42 0.94 -14.92
N PHE A 115 -14.00 2.11 -15.21
CA PHE A 115 -15.38 2.21 -15.70
C PHE A 115 -15.56 1.65 -17.11
N LEU A 116 -14.55 1.71 -17.96
CA LEU A 116 -14.55 1.10 -19.29
C LEU A 116 -14.37 -0.44 -19.25
N GLY A 117 -14.16 -1.03 -18.06
CA GLY A 117 -13.98 -2.47 -17.91
C GLY A 117 -12.58 -3.00 -18.29
N PHE A 118 -11.61 -2.14 -18.57
CA PHE A 118 -10.23 -2.55 -18.86
C PHE A 118 -9.46 -2.90 -17.58
N SER A 119 -9.84 -4.01 -16.94
CA SER A 119 -9.24 -4.49 -15.67
C SER A 119 -7.72 -4.70 -15.78
N PHE A 120 -7.22 -5.05 -16.94
CA PHE A 120 -5.79 -5.24 -17.20
C PHE A 120 -4.97 -3.96 -16.93
N LEU A 121 -5.41 -2.80 -17.47
CA LEU A 121 -4.74 -1.52 -17.24
C LEU A 121 -4.81 -1.10 -15.77
N THR A 122 -5.95 -1.28 -15.13
CA THR A 122 -6.11 -1.00 -13.70
C THR A 122 -5.10 -1.79 -12.87
N GLY A 123 -4.90 -3.07 -13.18
CA GLY A 123 -3.92 -3.93 -12.52
C GLY A 123 -2.46 -3.51 -12.73
N PHE A 124 -2.14 -2.72 -13.78
CA PHE A 124 -0.77 -2.19 -13.97
C PHE A 124 -0.41 -1.06 -13.00
N PHE A 125 -1.40 -0.32 -12.52
CA PHE A 125 -1.19 0.78 -11.59
C PHE A 125 -1.48 0.41 -10.14
N ASP A 126 -2.20 -0.71 -9.91
CA ASP A 126 -2.52 -1.17 -8.56
C ASP A 126 -1.27 -1.72 -7.85
N PRO A 127 -0.92 -1.18 -6.67
CA PRO A 127 0.27 -1.61 -5.94
C PRO A 127 0.22 -3.06 -5.46
N TYR A 128 -0.98 -3.59 -5.15
CA TYR A 128 -1.14 -4.97 -4.73
C TYR A 128 -0.92 -5.93 -5.90
N SER A 129 -1.54 -5.64 -7.04
CA SER A 129 -1.40 -6.42 -8.27
C SER A 129 0.05 -6.44 -8.79
N ILE A 130 0.74 -5.29 -8.76
CA ILE A 130 2.16 -5.20 -9.13
C ILE A 130 3.01 -6.10 -8.22
N TYR A 131 2.80 -6.02 -6.90
CA TYR A 131 3.55 -6.85 -5.96
C TYR A 131 3.23 -8.33 -6.14
N GLY A 132 1.95 -8.67 -6.34
CA GLY A 132 1.52 -10.05 -6.62
C GLY A 132 2.21 -10.63 -7.85
N ARG A 133 2.29 -9.88 -8.95
CA ARG A 133 3.05 -10.29 -10.15
C ARG A 133 4.54 -10.48 -9.86
N MET A 134 5.17 -9.56 -9.11
CA MET A 134 6.57 -9.72 -8.70
C MET A 134 6.76 -11.00 -7.87
N ALA A 135 5.87 -11.26 -6.93
CA ALA A 135 5.94 -12.42 -6.07
C ALA A 135 5.73 -13.73 -6.85
N THR A 136 4.73 -13.79 -7.74
CA THR A 136 4.40 -15.01 -8.48
C THR A 136 5.35 -15.31 -9.64
N HIS A 137 5.81 -14.29 -10.38
CA HIS A 137 6.65 -14.52 -11.56
C HIS A 137 8.15 -14.47 -11.29
N LEU A 138 8.58 -13.80 -10.21
CA LEU A 138 10.01 -13.68 -9.91
C LEU A 138 10.41 -14.44 -8.63
N PHE A 139 9.66 -14.27 -7.53
CA PHE A 139 10.06 -14.88 -6.25
C PHE A 139 9.63 -16.33 -6.14
N LYS A 140 8.42 -16.68 -6.64
CA LYS A 140 7.89 -18.04 -6.57
C LYS A 140 8.76 -19.06 -7.34
N PRO A 141 9.21 -18.81 -8.59
CA PRO A 141 10.13 -19.72 -9.27
C PRO A 141 11.44 -19.93 -8.52
N VAL A 142 12.03 -18.85 -7.98
CA VAL A 142 13.26 -18.93 -7.18
C VAL A 142 13.02 -19.76 -5.90
N TYR A 143 11.89 -19.59 -5.24
CA TYR A 143 11.51 -20.39 -4.07
C TYR A 143 11.31 -21.86 -4.42
N MET A 144 10.67 -22.17 -5.55
CA MET A 144 10.48 -23.54 -6.03
C MET A 144 11.80 -24.20 -6.42
N GLU A 145 12.73 -23.46 -7.05
CA GLU A 145 14.06 -23.96 -7.36
C GLU A 145 14.87 -24.24 -6.10
N GLY A 146 14.80 -23.36 -5.10
CA GLY A 146 15.38 -23.59 -3.78
C GLY A 146 14.82 -24.85 -3.11
N ASN A 147 13.50 -25.11 -3.22
CA ASN A 147 12.89 -26.36 -2.76
C ASN A 147 13.45 -27.58 -3.50
N ASN A 148 13.61 -27.49 -4.83
CA ASN A 148 14.12 -28.59 -5.66
C ASN A 148 15.58 -28.92 -5.32
N LEU A 149 16.39 -27.90 -5.06
CA LEU A 149 17.77 -28.07 -4.61
C LEU A 149 17.83 -28.79 -3.26
N LEU A 150 17.02 -28.33 -2.29
CA LEU A 150 16.92 -28.98 -0.98
C LEU A 150 16.42 -30.41 -1.09
N ALA A 151 15.36 -30.65 -1.90
CA ALA A 151 14.84 -31.99 -2.14
C ALA A 151 15.91 -32.92 -2.75
N GLY A 152 16.79 -32.41 -3.63
CA GLY A 152 17.93 -33.15 -4.16
C GLY A 152 18.91 -33.56 -3.08
N ILE A 153 19.29 -32.64 -2.17
CA ILE A 153 20.20 -32.88 -1.07
C ILE A 153 19.62 -33.90 -0.07
N PHE A 154 18.36 -33.71 0.34
CA PHE A 154 17.69 -34.61 1.29
C PHE A 154 17.52 -36.04 0.71
N ASN A 155 17.14 -36.16 -0.57
CA ASN A 155 17.04 -37.46 -1.23
C ASN A 155 18.40 -38.17 -1.31
N ALA A 156 19.50 -37.46 -1.56
CA ALA A 156 20.85 -38.01 -1.54
C ALA A 156 21.26 -38.48 -0.13
N ALA A 157 20.73 -37.86 0.92
CA ALA A 157 20.94 -38.24 2.32
C ALA A 157 19.95 -39.34 2.82
N GLY A 158 19.07 -39.87 1.94
CA GLY A 158 18.10 -40.92 2.29
C GLY A 158 16.80 -40.39 2.94
N PHE A 159 16.61 -39.09 3.03
CA PHE A 159 15.39 -38.47 3.57
C PHE A 159 14.46 -38.04 2.45
N HIS A 160 13.29 -38.69 2.32
CA HIS A 160 12.30 -38.41 1.27
C HIS A 160 11.18 -37.43 1.71
N SER A 161 11.48 -36.49 2.62
CA SER A 161 10.50 -35.53 3.16
C SER A 161 10.12 -34.43 2.17
N LEU A 162 10.97 -34.16 1.18
CA LEU A 162 10.76 -33.12 0.17
C LEU A 162 10.71 -33.75 -1.23
N TYR A 163 9.74 -33.32 -2.04
CA TYR A 163 9.61 -33.73 -3.43
C TYR A 163 9.94 -32.60 -4.40
N LYS A 164 10.46 -32.96 -5.57
CA LYS A 164 10.75 -32.05 -6.66
C LYS A 164 9.45 -31.55 -7.29
N VAL A 165 9.37 -30.24 -7.55
CA VAL A 165 8.24 -29.58 -8.17
C VAL A 165 8.64 -29.08 -9.55
N GLN A 166 7.79 -29.30 -10.56
CA GLN A 166 8.03 -28.73 -11.89
C GLN A 166 7.73 -27.24 -11.90
N ILE A 167 8.66 -26.48 -12.47
CA ILE A 167 8.54 -25.01 -12.56
C ILE A 167 8.00 -24.67 -13.95
N TYR A 168 6.78 -24.13 -13.97
CA TYR A 168 6.18 -23.64 -15.19
C TYR A 168 6.28 -22.14 -15.26
N LEU A 169 7.03 -21.60 -16.21
CA LEU A 169 7.02 -20.19 -16.58
C LEU A 169 5.83 -19.99 -17.53
N LEU A 170 4.78 -19.29 -17.07
CA LEU A 170 3.56 -19.10 -17.83
C LEU A 170 3.80 -18.45 -19.20
N SER A 171 4.61 -17.39 -19.26
CA SER A 171 4.97 -16.68 -20.49
C SER A 171 6.22 -15.88 -20.30
N ILE A 172 7.12 -15.92 -21.27
CA ILE A 172 8.34 -15.10 -21.29
C ILE A 172 7.99 -13.61 -21.30
N GLY A 173 6.93 -13.22 -22.01
CA GLY A 173 6.48 -11.82 -22.08
C GLY A 173 6.06 -11.27 -20.71
N THR A 174 5.24 -12.01 -19.95
CA THR A 174 4.82 -11.60 -18.60
C THR A 174 5.99 -11.54 -17.63
N PHE A 175 6.93 -12.47 -17.75
CA PHE A 175 8.16 -12.46 -16.96
C PHE A 175 8.99 -11.20 -17.22
N LEU A 176 9.25 -10.85 -18.49
CA LEU A 176 10.02 -9.68 -18.87
C LEU A 176 9.36 -8.36 -18.43
N ILE A 177 8.04 -8.25 -18.61
CA ILE A 177 7.27 -7.08 -18.15
C ILE A 177 7.37 -6.93 -16.63
N THR A 178 7.21 -8.03 -15.89
CA THR A 178 7.28 -8.01 -14.43
C THR A 178 8.69 -7.67 -13.93
N LEU A 179 9.71 -8.22 -14.59
CA LEU A 179 11.11 -7.90 -14.29
C LEU A 179 11.39 -6.41 -14.55
N ALA A 180 10.95 -5.87 -15.68
CA ALA A 180 11.09 -4.45 -16.00
C ALA A 180 10.40 -3.57 -14.94
N MET A 181 9.17 -3.92 -14.53
CA MET A 181 8.45 -3.20 -13.48
C MET A 181 9.21 -3.25 -12.14
N MET A 182 9.72 -4.41 -11.75
CA MET A 182 10.52 -4.55 -10.52
C MET A 182 11.78 -3.69 -10.58
N LEU A 183 12.49 -3.69 -11.70
CA LEU A 183 13.70 -2.88 -11.87
C LEU A 183 13.39 -1.38 -11.85
N ILE A 184 12.34 -0.93 -12.52
CA ILE A 184 11.93 0.48 -12.52
C ILE A 184 11.55 0.93 -11.11
N ILE A 185 10.67 0.20 -10.43
CA ILE A 185 10.21 0.56 -9.08
C ILE A 185 11.37 0.45 -8.07
N GLY A 186 12.19 -0.58 -8.19
CA GLY A 186 13.40 -0.76 -7.39
C GLY A 186 14.39 0.38 -7.56
N TYR A 187 14.65 0.80 -8.80
CA TYR A 187 15.53 1.95 -9.11
C TYR A 187 14.97 3.27 -8.53
N LEU A 188 13.67 3.52 -8.68
CA LEU A 188 13.03 4.69 -8.10
C LEU A 188 13.11 4.68 -6.57
N ALA A 189 12.88 3.51 -5.95
CA ALA A 189 13.01 3.33 -4.51
C ALA A 189 14.46 3.46 -4.05
N TRP A 190 15.40 2.94 -4.83
CA TRP A 190 16.84 3.08 -4.59
C TRP A 190 17.27 4.53 -4.58
N LYS A 191 16.89 5.34 -5.57
CA LYS A 191 17.30 6.75 -5.66
C LYS A 191 16.51 7.70 -4.77
N LYS A 192 15.16 7.63 -4.79
CA LYS A 192 14.28 8.65 -4.21
C LYS A 192 13.29 8.11 -3.17
N GLY A 193 13.48 6.87 -2.69
CA GLY A 193 12.59 6.27 -1.71
C GLY A 193 11.20 5.97 -2.28
N ARG A 194 10.15 6.60 -1.76
CA ARG A 194 8.76 6.31 -2.13
C ARG A 194 8.24 7.14 -3.30
N LEU A 195 9.07 7.35 -4.33
CA LEU A 195 8.65 8.18 -5.46
C LEU A 195 7.45 7.59 -6.20
N TYR A 196 7.43 6.28 -6.47
CA TYR A 196 6.30 5.61 -7.14
C TYR A 196 4.98 5.84 -6.38
N CYS A 197 4.94 5.59 -5.07
CA CYS A 197 3.74 5.76 -4.24
C CYS A 197 3.26 7.21 -4.17
N ASN A 198 4.14 8.18 -4.42
CA ASN A 198 3.83 9.61 -4.32
C ASN A 198 3.55 10.29 -5.66
N THR A 199 3.80 9.62 -6.80
CA THR A 199 3.65 10.22 -8.14
C THR A 199 2.76 9.44 -9.07
N ILE A 200 2.83 8.09 -9.03
CA ILE A 200 2.18 7.21 -10.03
C ILE A 200 1.03 6.43 -9.39
N CYS A 201 1.18 5.98 -8.14
CA CYS A 201 0.21 5.08 -7.51
C CYS A 201 -1.16 5.75 -7.30
N PRO A 202 -2.26 5.23 -7.90
CA PRO A 202 -3.61 5.78 -7.70
C PRO A 202 -4.08 5.67 -6.25
N VAL A 203 -3.84 4.53 -5.58
CA VAL A 203 -4.11 4.35 -4.15
C VAL A 203 -3.37 5.38 -3.30
N GLY A 204 -2.11 5.66 -3.67
CA GLY A 204 -1.31 6.69 -3.03
C GLY A 204 -1.88 8.10 -3.21
N THR A 205 -2.52 8.38 -4.33
CA THR A 205 -3.13 9.68 -4.61
C THR A 205 -4.44 9.86 -3.85
N THR A 206 -5.33 8.86 -3.86
CA THR A 206 -6.62 8.91 -3.14
C THR A 206 -6.42 9.02 -1.64
N LEU A 207 -5.63 8.13 -1.04
CA LEU A 207 -5.33 8.19 0.39
C LEU A 207 -4.51 9.44 0.76
N GLY A 208 -3.70 9.97 -0.19
CA GLY A 208 -2.98 11.22 -0.03
C GLY A 208 -3.90 12.43 0.07
N PHE A 209 -4.96 12.45 -0.70
CA PHE A 209 -5.99 13.49 -0.61
C PHE A 209 -6.67 13.47 0.76
N LEU A 210 -7.13 12.30 1.22
CA LEU A 210 -7.74 12.13 2.54
C LEU A 210 -6.78 12.48 3.68
N SER A 211 -5.51 12.13 3.57
CA SER A 211 -4.49 12.39 4.58
C SER A 211 -4.24 13.89 4.84
N LYS A 212 -4.59 14.78 3.89
CA LYS A 212 -4.56 16.23 4.14
C LYS A 212 -5.46 16.65 5.28
N TYR A 213 -6.55 15.91 5.50
CA TYR A 213 -7.56 16.19 6.51
C TYR A 213 -7.41 15.33 7.77
N SER A 214 -6.35 14.50 7.87
CA SER A 214 -6.16 13.61 9.01
C SER A 214 -6.03 14.38 10.33
N LEU A 215 -6.54 13.77 11.41
CA LEU A 215 -6.55 14.35 12.74
C LEU A 215 -5.16 14.37 13.37
N PHE A 216 -4.49 13.21 13.35
CA PHE A 216 -3.13 13.07 13.88
C PHE A 216 -2.11 13.26 12.77
N LYS A 217 -1.20 14.23 12.95
CA LYS A 217 -0.15 14.56 11.98
C LYS A 217 1.19 14.77 12.67
N ILE A 218 2.26 14.51 11.91
CA ILE A 218 3.60 14.93 12.34
C ILE A 218 3.69 16.43 12.15
N ARG A 219 4.03 17.18 13.22
CA ARG A 219 4.12 18.63 13.21
C ARG A 219 5.46 19.10 13.73
N PHE A 220 5.91 20.26 13.27
CA PHE A 220 7.06 20.94 13.84
C PHE A 220 6.67 21.62 15.16
N ASP A 221 7.52 21.42 16.16
CA ASP A 221 7.54 22.24 17.37
C ASP A 221 8.48 23.41 17.09
N GLN A 222 7.94 24.63 17.02
CA GLN A 222 8.69 25.81 16.58
C GLN A 222 9.80 26.19 17.57
N GLU A 223 9.60 25.97 18.87
CA GLU A 223 10.55 26.28 19.92
C GLU A 223 11.76 25.33 19.90
N GLN A 224 11.55 24.07 19.63
CA GLN A 224 12.61 23.04 19.66
C GLN A 224 13.31 22.85 18.30
N CYS A 225 12.72 23.35 17.22
CA CYS A 225 13.23 23.14 15.86
C CYS A 225 14.22 24.25 15.44
N ASN A 226 15.48 23.88 15.24
CA ASN A 226 16.55 24.75 14.73
C ASN A 226 16.79 24.63 13.22
N SER A 227 15.85 24.11 12.45
CA SER A 227 15.94 23.95 10.97
C SER A 227 17.19 23.21 10.44
N CYS A 228 17.77 22.30 11.22
CA CYS A 228 19.01 21.56 10.87
C CYS A 228 18.88 20.62 9.66
N GLY A 229 17.69 20.37 9.14
CA GLY A 229 17.44 19.57 7.94
C GLY A 229 17.54 18.05 8.11
N LEU A 230 17.88 17.51 9.30
CA LEU A 230 18.00 16.06 9.52
C LEU A 230 16.69 15.32 9.21
N CYS A 231 15.55 15.90 9.52
CA CYS A 231 14.22 15.33 9.22
C CYS A 231 13.99 15.20 7.70
N SER A 232 14.32 16.22 6.92
CA SER A 232 14.23 16.24 5.46
C SER A 232 15.16 15.19 4.83
N MET A 233 16.42 15.12 5.28
CA MET A 233 17.41 14.15 4.80
C MET A 233 17.03 12.68 5.09
N ASN A 234 16.20 12.42 6.09
CA ASN A 234 15.71 11.10 6.44
C ASN A 234 14.31 10.79 5.91
N CYS A 235 13.67 11.75 5.22
CA CYS A 235 12.31 11.62 4.71
C CYS A 235 12.27 10.82 3.40
N LYS A 236 11.88 9.55 3.43
CA LYS A 236 11.71 8.67 2.26
C LYS A 236 10.69 9.21 1.25
N SER A 237 9.72 10.00 1.71
CA SER A 237 8.66 10.55 0.87
C SER A 237 9.02 11.92 0.28
N SER A 238 10.19 12.47 0.63
CA SER A 238 10.66 13.79 0.17
C SER A 238 9.63 14.92 0.35
N CYS A 239 8.84 14.84 1.43
CA CYS A 239 7.69 15.72 1.68
C CYS A 239 7.93 16.77 2.77
N ILE A 240 9.14 16.84 3.36
CA ILE A 240 9.48 17.74 4.46
C ILE A 240 10.40 18.84 3.95
N ASP A 241 9.95 20.07 4.03
CA ASP A 241 10.80 21.25 3.90
C ASP A 241 11.25 21.72 5.29
N ALA A 242 12.55 21.57 5.55
CA ALA A 242 13.11 21.96 6.85
C ALA A 242 13.39 23.47 6.95
N LYS A 243 13.50 24.17 5.81
CA LYS A 243 13.73 25.62 5.80
C LYS A 243 12.44 26.36 6.16
N GLU A 244 11.35 26.00 5.47
CA GLU A 244 10.03 26.59 5.71
C GLU A 244 9.27 25.92 6.87
N LYS A 245 9.85 24.88 7.50
CA LYS A 245 9.22 24.09 8.55
C LYS A 245 7.83 23.56 8.14
N THR A 246 7.68 23.15 6.87
CA THR A 246 6.42 22.66 6.32
C THR A 246 6.50 21.18 5.96
N ILE A 247 5.36 20.50 6.03
CA ILE A 247 5.20 19.08 5.66
C ILE A 247 4.03 18.95 4.69
N ASP A 248 4.29 18.38 3.51
CA ASP A 248 3.22 18.00 2.58
C ASP A 248 2.56 16.71 3.02
N TYR A 249 1.44 16.82 3.72
CA TYR A 249 0.69 15.68 4.25
C TYR A 249 0.07 14.81 3.15
N SER A 250 -0.11 15.32 1.93
CA SER A 250 -0.59 14.49 0.81
C SER A 250 0.41 13.41 0.41
N ARG A 251 1.69 13.57 0.76
CA ARG A 251 2.78 12.63 0.45
C ARG A 251 3.37 11.96 1.68
N CYS A 252 3.09 12.49 2.87
CA CYS A 252 3.55 11.89 4.12
C CYS A 252 2.87 10.53 4.34
N VAL A 253 3.67 9.49 4.58
CA VAL A 253 3.18 8.11 4.83
C VAL A 253 3.31 7.71 6.29
N ASN A 254 3.52 8.66 7.18
CA ASN A 254 3.68 8.47 8.63
C ASN A 254 4.65 7.33 9.00
N CYS A 255 5.83 7.33 8.35
CA CYS A 255 6.85 6.32 8.60
C CYS A 255 7.69 6.58 9.86
N PHE A 256 7.52 7.74 10.49
CA PHE A 256 8.19 8.19 11.74
C PHE A 256 9.72 8.29 11.69
N ASN A 257 10.36 8.13 10.53
CA ASN A 257 11.81 8.25 10.40
C ASN A 257 12.33 9.64 10.75
N CYS A 258 11.55 10.68 10.42
CA CYS A 258 11.90 12.07 10.70
C CYS A 258 11.91 12.37 12.22
N MET A 259 10.99 11.77 12.97
CA MET A 259 10.93 11.92 14.43
C MET A 259 12.13 11.26 15.11
N GLU A 260 12.52 10.06 14.67
CA GLU A 260 13.68 9.34 15.22
C GLU A 260 15.00 10.05 14.87
N ALA A 261 15.08 10.68 13.69
CA ALA A 261 16.26 11.42 13.27
C ALA A 261 16.41 12.78 13.98
N CYS A 262 15.35 13.28 14.62
CA CYS A 262 15.36 14.58 15.29
C CYS A 262 15.91 14.46 16.70
N LYS A 263 17.18 14.86 16.91
CA LYS A 263 17.84 14.80 18.22
C LYS A 263 17.21 15.73 19.27
N ARG A 264 16.50 16.78 18.84
CA ARG A 264 15.90 17.81 19.71
C ARG A 264 14.40 17.59 19.96
N ASN A 265 13.82 16.49 19.52
CA ASN A 265 12.38 16.24 19.59
C ASN A 265 11.51 17.36 18.98
N GLY A 266 12.05 18.12 18.01
CA GLY A 266 11.37 19.20 17.31
C GLY A 266 10.26 18.76 16.34
N LEU A 267 9.92 17.45 16.31
CA LEU A 267 8.80 16.89 15.57
C LEU A 267 7.96 16.03 16.51
N LYS A 268 6.67 16.34 16.57
CA LYS A 268 5.70 15.63 17.42
C LYS A 268 4.55 15.08 16.56
N PHE A 269 4.04 13.91 16.93
CA PHE A 269 2.84 13.34 16.34
C PHE A 269 1.65 13.74 17.22
N ALA A 270 0.86 14.70 16.77
CA ALA A 270 -0.18 15.34 17.57
C ALA A 270 -1.36 15.83 16.71
N THR A 271 -2.49 16.07 17.38
CA THR A 271 -3.65 16.73 16.78
C THR A 271 -3.39 18.24 16.59
N ALA A 272 -4.21 18.90 15.75
CA ALA A 272 -4.10 20.32 15.50
C ALA A 272 -4.18 21.17 16.77
N SER A 273 -5.10 20.83 17.66
CA SER A 273 -5.40 21.55 18.88
C SER A 273 -4.34 21.39 19.99
N ALA A 274 -3.63 20.26 20.02
CA ALA A 274 -2.67 19.98 21.11
C ALA A 274 -1.40 20.86 21.04
N LEU A 275 -1.02 21.34 19.87
CA LEU A 275 0.14 22.22 19.71
C LEU A 275 -0.22 23.72 19.73
N GLN A 276 -1.45 24.05 19.29
CA GLN A 276 -1.95 25.43 19.42
C GLN A 276 -2.17 25.83 20.89
N ARG A 277 -2.58 24.90 21.74
CA ARG A 277 -2.79 25.17 23.18
C ARG A 277 -1.52 25.62 23.91
N LYS A 278 -0.33 25.20 23.47
CA LYS A 278 0.93 25.65 24.04
C LYS A 278 1.38 27.03 23.56
N ASN A 279 0.93 27.45 22.37
CA ASN A 279 1.27 28.77 21.80
C ASN A 279 0.21 29.84 22.11
N THR A 280 -0.94 29.45 22.67
CA THR A 280 -2.07 30.36 22.93
C THR A 280 -2.12 30.87 24.38
N GLU A 281 -1.17 30.46 25.21
CA GLU A 281 -1.02 31.14 26.51
C GLU A 281 -0.49 32.59 26.38
N ASN A 282 -0.09 32.98 25.17
CA ASN A 282 0.45 34.34 24.92
C ASN A 282 -0.21 35.15 23.78
N GLN A 283 -1.32 34.69 23.17
CA GLN A 283 -2.08 35.60 22.28
C GLN A 283 -3.56 35.15 22.16
N THR A 284 -4.40 36.08 22.57
CA THR A 284 -5.85 36.11 22.54
C THR A 284 -6.46 35.90 21.13
N THR A 285 -7.56 35.14 21.13
CA THR A 285 -8.80 35.23 20.32
C THR A 285 -8.79 34.90 18.82
N THR A 286 -9.70 33.96 18.55
CA THR A 286 -10.68 33.88 17.45
C THR A 286 -10.18 33.58 16.03
N ASP A 287 -10.38 32.35 15.63
CA ASP A 287 -11.33 31.96 14.56
C ASP A 287 -11.52 30.44 14.61
N ILE A 288 -12.62 30.05 15.21
CA ILE A 288 -13.08 28.67 15.20
C ILE A 288 -13.52 28.38 13.78
N ASP A 289 -12.75 27.55 13.08
CA ASP A 289 -12.98 27.14 11.70
C ASP A 289 -14.32 26.40 11.56
N ASN A 290 -15.39 27.19 11.38
CA ASN A 290 -16.76 26.74 11.20
C ASN A 290 -16.92 25.76 10.00
N ASN A 291 -15.96 25.77 9.05
CA ASN A 291 -15.97 24.88 7.90
C ASN A 291 -15.60 23.43 8.28
N LYS A 292 -14.75 23.24 9.30
CA LYS A 292 -14.43 21.87 9.79
C LYS A 292 -15.58 21.25 10.57
N ARG A 293 -16.34 22.06 11.32
CA ARG A 293 -17.54 21.58 12.01
C ARG A 293 -18.64 21.23 11.01
N ARG A 294 -18.86 22.03 9.98
CA ARG A 294 -19.84 21.70 8.91
C ARG A 294 -19.45 20.44 8.16
N PHE A 295 -18.19 20.25 7.83
CA PHE A 295 -17.73 19.03 7.15
C PHE A 295 -17.91 17.77 8.01
N LEU A 296 -17.56 17.82 9.30
CA LEU A 296 -17.77 16.71 10.23
C LEU A 296 -19.26 16.42 10.47
N SER A 297 -20.12 17.43 10.56
CA SER A 297 -21.57 17.23 10.69
C SER A 297 -22.18 16.64 9.42
N THR A 298 -21.71 17.05 8.24
CA THR A 298 -22.20 16.51 6.96
C THR A 298 -21.78 15.04 6.79
N LEU A 299 -20.54 14.68 7.19
CA LEU A 299 -20.06 13.28 7.19
C LEU A 299 -20.83 12.42 8.22
N ALA A 300 -21.08 12.94 9.41
CA ALA A 300 -21.85 12.22 10.42
C ALA A 300 -23.31 12.01 9.98
N VAL A 301 -23.93 13.00 9.34
CA VAL A 301 -25.29 12.89 8.82
C VAL A 301 -25.37 11.95 7.63
N SER A 302 -24.38 11.97 6.72
CA SER A 302 -24.36 11.04 5.59
C SER A 302 -24.08 9.59 6.00
N SER A 303 -23.25 9.35 7.02
CA SER A 303 -23.03 8.00 7.54
C SER A 303 -24.25 7.46 8.31
N LEU A 304 -24.98 8.33 9.02
CA LEU A 304 -26.26 7.97 9.62
C LEU A 304 -27.35 7.70 8.59
N ALA A 305 -27.40 8.48 7.50
CA ALA A 305 -28.36 8.26 6.41
C ALA A 305 -28.17 6.91 5.70
N VAL A 306 -26.91 6.46 5.53
CA VAL A 306 -26.61 5.12 4.99
C VAL A 306 -26.93 4.00 5.98
N ALA A 307 -26.81 4.25 7.29
CA ALA A 307 -27.14 3.27 8.33
C ALA A 307 -28.65 3.13 8.58
N VAL A 308 -29.46 4.14 8.23
CA VAL A 308 -30.92 4.17 8.44
C VAL A 308 -31.71 3.77 7.19
N MET A 309 -31.05 3.64 6.02
CA MET A 309 -31.74 3.03 4.88
C MET A 309 -32.05 1.57 5.21
N PRO A 310 -33.34 1.16 5.22
CA PRO A 310 -33.67 -0.24 5.39
C PRO A 310 -32.98 -1.02 4.29
N GLN A 311 -32.13 -1.95 4.67
CA GLN A 311 -31.62 -2.98 3.76
C GLN A 311 -32.82 -3.86 3.39
N GLU A 312 -33.68 -3.39 2.49
CA GLU A 312 -34.51 -4.28 1.74
C GLU A 312 -33.53 -5.16 0.95
N GLY A 313 -33.32 -6.35 1.49
CA GLY A 313 -32.50 -7.35 0.87
C GLY A 313 -33.01 -7.53 -0.54
N ILE A 314 -32.22 -7.17 -1.52
CA ILE A 314 -32.41 -7.64 -2.90
C ILE A 314 -32.32 -9.16 -2.77
N LYS A 315 -33.49 -9.80 -2.65
CA LYS A 315 -33.62 -11.26 -2.80
C LYS A 315 -33.27 -11.57 -4.24
N ILE A 316 -31.98 -11.78 -4.51
CA ILE A 316 -31.55 -12.42 -5.73
C ILE A 316 -31.95 -13.89 -5.58
N ASN A 317 -33.20 -14.16 -5.94
CA ASN A 317 -33.70 -15.52 -6.12
C ASN A 317 -32.84 -16.17 -7.20
N GLY A 318 -32.14 -17.24 -6.86
CA GLY A 318 -31.65 -18.17 -7.86
C GLY A 318 -30.15 -18.40 -7.94
N PHE A 319 -29.38 -18.29 -6.87
CA PHE A 319 -28.12 -19.02 -6.85
C PHE A 319 -28.36 -20.45 -6.35
N HIS A 320 -28.83 -21.31 -7.25
CA HIS A 320 -28.61 -22.75 -7.11
C HIS A 320 -27.08 -22.97 -7.03
N LYS A 321 -26.61 -23.62 -5.96
CA LYS A 321 -25.27 -24.18 -5.89
C LYS A 321 -25.15 -25.28 -6.94
N VAL A 322 -24.95 -24.91 -8.19
CA VAL A 322 -24.55 -25.83 -9.23
C VAL A 322 -23.10 -26.18 -8.92
N LYS A 323 -22.89 -27.46 -8.57
CA LYS A 323 -21.55 -28.05 -8.46
C LYS A 323 -20.97 -28.03 -9.87
N ARG A 324 -20.18 -26.98 -10.20
CA ARG A 324 -19.55 -26.84 -11.51
C ARG A 324 -18.30 -27.70 -11.53
N GLU A 325 -18.22 -28.64 -12.43
CA GLU A 325 -17.04 -29.46 -12.68
C GLU A 325 -15.95 -28.73 -13.45
N THR A 326 -16.27 -27.57 -14.02
CA THR A 326 -15.32 -26.73 -14.78
C THR A 326 -14.97 -25.46 -14.00
N PRO A 327 -13.68 -25.05 -13.99
CA PRO A 327 -13.26 -23.82 -13.34
C PRO A 327 -13.96 -22.61 -13.95
N VAL A 328 -14.41 -21.69 -13.10
CA VAL A 328 -15.06 -20.45 -13.54
C VAL A 328 -14.02 -19.56 -14.21
N SER A 329 -14.19 -19.32 -15.49
CA SER A 329 -13.33 -18.41 -16.26
C SER A 329 -13.80 -16.97 -16.09
N PRO A 330 -12.89 -16.00 -15.91
CA PRO A 330 -13.26 -14.58 -15.86
C PRO A 330 -13.91 -14.12 -17.18
N PRO A 331 -14.73 -13.04 -17.13
CA PRO A 331 -15.35 -12.48 -18.32
C PRO A 331 -14.29 -12.14 -19.39
N GLY A 332 -14.49 -12.61 -20.62
CA GLY A 332 -13.58 -12.40 -21.74
C GLY A 332 -12.59 -13.52 -22.03
N SER A 333 -12.49 -14.55 -21.19
CA SER A 333 -11.73 -15.76 -21.52
C SER A 333 -12.52 -16.67 -22.45
N LYS A 334 -12.01 -16.95 -23.65
CA LYS A 334 -12.67 -17.83 -24.62
C LYS A 334 -12.50 -19.33 -24.32
N SER A 335 -11.43 -19.70 -23.61
CA SER A 335 -11.13 -21.08 -23.19
C SER A 335 -10.25 -21.10 -21.95
N ALA A 336 -10.18 -22.24 -21.24
CA ALA A 336 -9.29 -22.43 -20.08
C ALA A 336 -7.81 -22.28 -20.48
N GLU A 337 -7.42 -22.75 -21.66
CA GLU A 337 -6.05 -22.62 -22.19
C GLU A 337 -5.70 -21.15 -22.47
N ASN A 338 -6.64 -20.40 -23.06
CA ASN A 338 -6.46 -18.97 -23.30
C ASN A 338 -6.36 -18.17 -21.99
N LEU A 339 -7.12 -18.57 -20.97
CA LEU A 339 -7.00 -17.99 -19.63
C LEU A 339 -5.62 -18.29 -19.02
N MET A 340 -5.16 -19.54 -19.12
CA MET A 340 -3.86 -19.93 -18.57
C MET A 340 -2.70 -19.21 -19.26
N SER A 341 -2.75 -19.01 -20.58
CA SER A 341 -1.71 -18.33 -21.33
C SER A 341 -1.67 -16.81 -21.07
N ALA A 342 -2.84 -16.21 -20.83
CA ALA A 342 -2.98 -14.77 -20.61
C ALA A 342 -3.01 -14.35 -19.13
N CYS A 343 -3.14 -15.32 -18.21
CA CYS A 343 -3.27 -15.05 -16.79
C CYS A 343 -1.96 -14.49 -16.20
N THR A 344 -2.02 -13.28 -15.64
CA THR A 344 -0.88 -12.64 -14.95
C THR A 344 -0.77 -13.03 -13.49
N SER A 345 -1.60 -13.96 -13.00
CA SER A 345 -1.64 -14.40 -11.59
C SER A 345 -1.70 -13.26 -10.58
N CYS A 346 -2.39 -12.17 -10.92
CA CYS A 346 -2.47 -10.99 -10.06
C CYS A 346 -3.49 -11.11 -8.92
N HIS A 347 -4.25 -12.22 -8.87
CA HIS A 347 -5.28 -12.52 -7.87
C HIS A 347 -6.40 -11.47 -7.74
N LEU A 348 -6.65 -10.65 -8.77
CA LEU A 348 -7.76 -9.69 -8.79
C LEU A 348 -9.12 -10.34 -9.10
N CYS A 349 -9.12 -11.57 -9.60
CA CYS A 349 -10.33 -12.30 -9.97
C CYS A 349 -10.89 -13.21 -8.86
N VAL A 350 -10.25 -13.24 -7.69
CA VAL A 350 -10.59 -14.14 -6.55
C VAL A 350 -11.45 -13.44 -5.52
#